data_07c015319b67fd3ff8e4421a70e7fd3c
#
_entry.id   07c015319b67fd3ff8e4421a70e7fd3c
#
_cell.length_a   1.000
_cell.length_b   1.000
_cell.length_c   1.000
_cell.angle_alpha   90.00
_cell.angle_beta   90.00
_cell.angle_gamma   90.00
#
_symmetry.space_group_name_H-M   'P 1'
#
loop_
_entity.id
_entity.type
_entity.pdbx_description
1 polymer ?
#
loop_
_entity_poly.entity_id
_entity_poly.type
_entity_poly.pdbx_seq_one_letter_code
_entity_poly.pdbx_strand_id
1 'polypeptide(L)' 'MAVWQCRQCGYEKDARCRPKKCPECGEKESFGRKDAKPGKK' A
#
# COMPACT_ATOMS: atom_id res chain seq x y z
N MET A 1 -2.21 3.41 11.71
CA MET A 1 -2.00 2.43 10.66
C MET A 1 -1.82 3.12 9.34
N ALA A 2 -1.18 2.46 8.41
CA ALA A 2 -0.86 3.07 7.13
C ALA A 2 -1.78 2.57 6.04
N VAL A 3 -2.09 3.45 5.12
CA VAL A 3 -2.90 3.07 3.97
C VAL A 3 -1.96 2.78 2.82
N TRP A 4 -2.08 1.59 2.26
CA TRP A 4 -1.25 1.14 1.17
C TRP A 4 -2.08 1.06 -0.10
N GLN A 5 -1.53 1.50 -1.18
CA GLN A 5 -2.23 1.49 -2.45
C GLN A 5 -1.43 0.73 -3.48
N CYS A 6 -2.09 -0.17 -4.18
CA CYS A 6 -1.46 -0.94 -5.23
C CYS A 6 -1.29 -0.05 -6.45
N ARG A 7 -0.10 -0.08 -7.02
CA ARG A 7 0.19 0.74 -8.19
C ARG A 7 -0.27 0.09 -9.48
N GLN A 8 -0.63 -1.17 -9.40
CA GLN A 8 -1.07 -1.89 -10.59
C GLN A 8 -2.56 -1.74 -10.82
N CYS A 9 -3.34 -2.02 -9.81
CA CYS A 9 -4.79 -1.98 -9.97
C CYS A 9 -5.45 -0.85 -9.17
N GLY A 10 -4.70 -0.20 -8.31
CA GLY A 10 -5.26 0.88 -7.53
C GLY A 10 -5.95 0.43 -6.25
N TYR A 11 -5.76 -0.79 -5.88
CA TYR A 11 -6.37 -1.31 -4.67
C TYR A 11 -5.76 -0.66 -3.44
N GLU A 12 -6.60 -0.28 -2.50
CA GLU A 12 -6.13 0.35 -1.27
C GLU A 12 -6.39 -0.57 -0.10
N LYS A 13 -5.45 -0.59 0.80
CA LYS A 13 -5.55 -1.45 1.96
C LYS A 13 -4.95 -0.76 3.17
N ASP A 14 -5.63 -0.91 4.28
CA ASP A 14 -5.17 -0.33 5.53
C ASP A 14 -4.43 -1.43 6.30
N ALA A 15 -3.15 -1.23 6.50
CA ALA A 15 -2.36 -2.24 7.17
C ALA A 15 -1.18 -1.59 7.88
N ARG A 16 -0.69 -2.30 8.87
CA ARG A 16 0.43 -1.84 9.64
C ARG A 16 1.72 -1.88 8.83
N CYS A 17 1.86 -2.91 8.04
CA CYS A 17 3.03 -3.09 7.20
C CYS A 17 2.59 -3.24 5.76
N ARG A 18 3.53 -3.06 4.86
CA ARG A 18 3.23 -3.21 3.45
C ARG A 18 2.83 -4.67 3.16
N PRO A 19 1.70 -4.85 2.50
CA PRO A 19 1.30 -6.20 2.12
C PRO A 19 2.31 -6.83 1.18
N LYS A 20 2.46 -8.12 1.29
CA LYS A 20 3.40 -8.82 0.43
C LYS A 20 2.89 -8.88 -1.00
N LYS A 21 1.60 -9.01 -1.16
CA LYS A 21 1.04 -9.21 -2.47
C LYS A 21 -0.35 -8.61 -2.53
N CYS A 22 -0.69 -8.08 -3.68
CA CYS A 22 -2.00 -7.52 -3.88
C CYS A 22 -3.01 -8.63 -4.16
N PRO A 23 -4.10 -8.71 -3.39
CA PRO A 23 -5.10 -9.75 -3.62
C PRO A 23 -5.95 -9.47 -4.85
N GLU A 24 -5.88 -8.27 -5.38
CA GLU A 24 -6.68 -7.94 -6.55
C GLU A 24 -5.97 -8.34 -7.83
N CYS A 25 -4.77 -7.85 -8.03
CA CYS A 25 -4.04 -8.16 -9.25
C CYS A 25 -2.97 -9.21 -9.04
N GLY A 26 -2.64 -9.52 -7.82
CA GLY A 26 -1.68 -10.56 -7.54
C GLY A 26 -0.23 -10.14 -7.68
N GLU A 27 0.02 -8.85 -7.84
CA GLU A 27 1.38 -8.37 -7.99
C GLU A 27 2.08 -8.28 -6.65
N LYS A 28 3.34 -8.61 -6.64
CA LYS A 28 4.12 -8.52 -5.42
C LYS A 28 4.73 -7.15 -5.29
N GLU A 29 4.78 -6.67 -4.07
CA GLU A 29 5.46 -5.41 -3.79
C GLU A 29 5.00 -4.29 -4.70
N SER A 30 3.73 -4.31 -5.02
CA SER A 30 3.18 -3.24 -5.84
C SER A 30 2.51 -2.18 -4.99
N PHE A 31 2.55 -2.35 -3.69
CA PHE A 31 1.92 -1.40 -2.79
C PHE A 31 2.84 -0.25 -2.46
N GLY A 32 2.28 0.94 -2.50
CA GLY A 32 2.98 2.14 -2.09
C GLY A 32 2.24 2.75 -0.93
N ARG A 33 2.96 3.45 -0.08
CA ARG A 33 2.34 4.07 1.08
C ARG A 33 1.59 5.31 0.65
N LYS A 34 0.30 5.23 0.74
CA LYS A 34 -0.52 6.33 0.29
C LYS A 34 -0.62 7.46 1.31
N ASP A 35 -0.74 7.09 2.57
CA ASP A 35 -0.92 8.10 3.60
C ASP A 35 0.39 8.58 4.17
N ALA A 36 1.46 8.48 3.42
CA ALA A 36 2.76 8.92 3.89
C ALA A 36 2.72 10.39 4.25
N LYS A 37 3.15 10.68 5.44
CA LYS A 37 3.22 12.03 5.88
C LYS A 37 4.64 12.50 5.89
N PRO A 38 4.95 13.45 5.12
CA PRO A 38 6.32 13.91 5.05
C PRO A 38 6.77 14.50 6.37
N GLY A 39 5.91 14.97 7.08
CA GLY A 39 6.31 15.52 8.30
C GLY A 39 6.74 14.51 9.27
N LYS A 40 7.03 14.23 9.53
CA LYS A 40 7.38 13.80 10.51
C LYS A 40 8.00 14.32 11.33
N LYS A 41 7.98 14.80 11.51
CA LYS A 41 8.36 15.39 12.10
C LYS A 41 8.64 15.61 12.37
#